data_9de64740ebf79d4e497831ea9c8876d4
#
_entry.id   9de64740ebf79d4e497831ea9c8876d4
#
_cell.length_a   1.000
_cell.length_b   1.000
_cell.length_c   1.000
_cell.angle_alpha   90.00
_cell.angle_beta   90.00
_cell.angle_gamma   90.00
#
_symmetry.space_group_name_H-M   'P 1'
#
loop_
_entity.id
_entity.type
_entity.pdbx_description
1 polymer ?
#
loop_
_entity_poly.entity_id
_entity_poly.type
_entity_poly.pdbx_seq_one_letter_code
_entity_poly.pdbx_strand_id
1 'polypeptide(L)'
;MGAALQLEIGPPDDALATDLMLSHAAQRGLVLGEGAPAYLVPRMERSYAAIEKIVGEIDRLSLERQVPATLSVWRDALEAVQGPDQGRLL
;
A
#
# COMPACT_ATOMS: atom_id res chain seq x y z
N MET A 1 31.45 12.09 0.30
CA MET A 1 31.21 11.78 0.33
C MET A 1 30.59 11.27 0.34
N GLY A 2 30.10 11.28 0.38
CA GLY A 2 29.59 10.71 0.56
C GLY A 2 28.88 10.18 0.55
N ALA A 3 28.54 10.23 0.57
CA ALA A 3 27.91 9.72 0.66
C ALA A 3 27.35 9.01 0.91
N ALA A 4 27.31 9.02 1.08
CA ALA A 4 26.86 8.32 1.37
C ALA A 4 26.12 7.85 1.55
N LEU A 5 25.89 8.01 1.50
CA LEU A 5 25.32 7.57 1.68
C LEU A 5 24.51 6.88 1.70
N GLN A 6 24.09 6.93 1.63
CA GLN A 6 23.34 6.34 1.63
C GLN A 6 23.01 5.35 1.54
N LEU A 7 23.15 5.10 1.65
CA LEU A 7 22.90 4.05 1.70
C LEU A 7 21.99 3.57 2.57
N GLU A 8 21.17 4.07 2.99
CA GLU A 8 20.26 3.68 3.79
C GLU A 8 19.35 2.88 3.15
N ILE A 9 19.29 1.65 3.31
CA ILE A 9 18.38 0.75 2.70
C ILE A 9 17.28 0.38 3.63
N GLY A 10 16.95 1.20 4.51
CA GLY A 10 15.86 0.95 5.42
C GLY A 10 14.51 1.04 4.73
N PRO A 11 13.43 0.81 5.46
CA PRO A 11 12.09 0.93 4.88
C PRO A 11 11.83 2.35 4.43
N PRO A 12 10.96 2.52 3.43
CA PRO A 12 10.65 3.86 2.94
C PRO A 12 9.97 4.69 4.03
N ASP A 13 10.25 5.98 4.04
CA ASP A 13 9.53 6.88 4.92
C ASP A 13 8.15 7.19 4.33
N ASP A 14 7.39 8.00 5.00
CA ASP A 14 6.01 8.28 4.57
C ASP A 14 5.95 8.88 3.17
N ALA A 15 6.84 9.81 2.87
CA ALA A 15 6.83 10.45 1.57
C ALA A 15 7.18 9.45 0.47
N LEU A 16 8.19 8.64 0.70
CA LEU A 16 8.58 7.65 -0.30
C LEU A 16 7.53 6.56 -0.43
N ALA A 17 6.94 6.14 0.68
CA ALA A 17 5.88 5.13 0.63
C ALA A 17 4.71 5.64 -0.18
N THR A 18 4.35 6.90 -0.01
CA THR A 18 3.28 7.51 -0.78
C THR A 18 3.62 7.51 -2.27
N ASP A 19 4.84 7.92 -2.61
CA ASP A 19 5.25 7.97 -4.00
C ASP A 19 5.25 6.57 -4.62
N LEU A 20 5.74 5.59 -3.89
CA LEU A 20 5.76 4.22 -4.38
C LEU A 20 4.37 3.69 -4.60
N MET A 21 3.48 3.98 -3.67
CA MET A 21 2.10 3.53 -3.78
C MET A 21 1.44 4.12 -5.03
N LEU A 22 1.62 5.41 -5.24
CA LEU A 22 1.04 6.07 -6.41
C LEU A 22 1.67 5.56 -7.70
N SER A 23 2.97 5.30 -7.67
CA SER A 23 3.66 4.78 -8.85
C SER A 23 3.16 3.39 -9.22
N HIS A 24 3.02 2.51 -8.23
CA HIS A 24 2.50 1.17 -8.50
C HIS A 24 1.07 1.23 -9.01
N ALA A 25 0.26 2.12 -8.45
CA ALA A 25 -1.12 2.28 -8.92
C ALA A 25 -1.14 2.74 -10.37
N ALA A 26 -0.28 3.70 -10.69
CA ALA A 26 -0.23 4.21 -12.05
C ALA A 26 0.17 3.13 -13.06
N GLN A 27 1.11 2.27 -12.65
CA GLN A 27 1.55 1.19 -13.53
C GLN A 27 0.43 0.21 -13.84
N ARG A 28 -0.51 0.08 -12.93
CA ARG A 28 -1.64 -0.81 -13.13
C ARG A 28 -2.85 -0.13 -13.75
N GLY A 29 -2.75 1.18 -13.97
CA GLY A 29 -3.89 1.94 -14.43
C GLY A 29 -4.96 2.07 -13.36
N LEU A 30 -4.57 1.95 -12.11
CA LEU A 30 -5.49 2.01 -10.98
C LEU A 30 -5.52 3.44 -10.45
N VAL A 31 -6.71 3.95 -10.27
CA VAL A 31 -6.90 5.28 -9.67
C VAL A 31 -7.22 5.07 -8.20
N LEU A 32 -6.24 5.36 -7.36
CA LEU A 32 -6.47 5.36 -5.93
C LEU A 32 -7.26 6.61 -5.58
N GLY A 33 -8.19 6.48 -4.67
CA GLY A 33 -8.95 7.63 -4.26
C GLY A 33 -8.06 8.66 -3.57
N GLU A 34 -8.55 9.88 -3.54
CA GLU A 34 -7.85 10.93 -2.85
C GLU A 34 -7.76 10.57 -1.38
N GLY A 35 -6.59 10.73 -0.81
CA GLY A 35 -6.38 10.38 0.58
C GLY A 35 -6.02 8.93 0.83
N ALA A 36 -5.95 8.10 -0.21
CA ALA A 36 -5.61 6.70 -0.03
C ALA A 36 -4.24 6.53 0.66
N PRO A 37 -3.18 7.18 0.19
CA PRO A 37 -1.91 7.01 0.88
C PRO A 37 -1.95 7.51 2.32
N ALA A 38 -2.65 8.60 2.57
CA ALA A 38 -2.75 9.13 3.92
C ALA A 38 -3.45 8.15 4.86
N TYR A 39 -4.40 7.40 4.34
CA TYR A 39 -5.08 6.40 5.13
C TYR A 39 -4.23 5.14 5.28
N LEU A 40 -3.61 4.71 4.20
CA LEU A 40 -2.95 3.40 4.16
C LEU A 40 -1.57 3.39 4.78
N VAL A 41 -0.76 4.40 4.48
CA VAL A 41 0.64 4.39 4.89
C VAL A 41 0.82 4.23 6.39
N PRO A 42 0.11 4.99 7.25
CA PRO A 42 0.32 4.82 8.69
C PRO A 42 -0.24 3.51 9.24
N ARG A 43 -1.06 2.81 8.47
CA ARG A 43 -1.71 1.59 8.94
C ARG A 43 -1.07 0.33 8.43
N MET A 44 -0.12 0.43 7.52
CA MET A 44 0.47 -0.74 6.92
C MET A 44 1.96 -0.77 7.20
N GLU A 45 2.55 -1.94 6.96
CA GLU A 45 3.98 -2.09 7.09
C GLU A 45 4.68 -1.26 6.01
N ARG A 46 5.72 -0.55 6.40
CA ARG A 46 6.44 0.28 5.45
C ARG A 46 7.55 -0.49 4.81
N SER A 47 7.21 -1.33 3.88
CA SER A 47 8.20 -2.06 3.12
C SER A 47 7.78 -2.01 1.66
N TYR A 48 8.76 -2.20 0.78
CA TYR A 48 8.47 -2.18 -0.65
C TYR A 48 7.51 -3.30 -1.01
N ALA A 49 7.70 -4.47 -0.41
CA ALA A 49 6.84 -5.61 -0.69
C ALA A 49 5.40 -5.36 -0.23
N ALA A 50 5.25 -4.75 0.95
CA ALA A 50 3.92 -4.48 1.47
C ALA A 50 3.19 -3.45 0.60
N ILE A 51 3.90 -2.43 0.14
CA ILE A 51 3.31 -1.42 -0.71
C ILE A 51 2.83 -2.03 -2.02
N GLU A 52 3.66 -2.87 -2.62
CA GLU A 52 3.28 -3.54 -3.85
C GLU A 52 2.06 -4.42 -3.64
N LYS A 53 2.04 -5.16 -2.54
CA LYS A 53 0.93 -6.05 -2.24
C LYS A 53 -0.36 -5.31 -2.01
N ILE A 54 -0.30 -4.20 -1.28
CA ILE A 54 -1.53 -3.45 -1.00
C ILE A 54 -2.13 -2.87 -2.27
N VAL A 55 -1.28 -2.33 -3.15
CA VAL A 55 -1.77 -1.79 -4.40
C VAL A 55 -2.39 -2.89 -5.25
N GLY A 56 -1.73 -4.04 -5.32
CA GLY A 56 -2.26 -5.18 -6.07
C GLY A 56 -3.59 -5.65 -5.52
N GLU A 57 -3.72 -5.68 -4.20
CA GLU A 57 -4.96 -6.12 -3.59
C GLU A 57 -6.08 -5.13 -3.81
N ILE A 58 -5.78 -3.83 -3.73
CA ILE A 58 -6.78 -2.81 -4.01
C ILE A 58 -7.27 -2.94 -5.45
N ASP A 59 -6.33 -3.13 -6.38
CA ASP A 59 -6.67 -3.30 -7.78
C ASP A 59 -7.57 -4.51 -7.97
N ARG A 60 -7.20 -5.62 -7.37
CA ARG A 60 -7.97 -6.85 -7.49
C ARG A 60 -9.38 -6.70 -6.94
N LEU A 61 -9.50 -6.12 -5.77
CA LEU A 61 -10.81 -5.96 -5.14
C LEU A 61 -11.68 -4.97 -5.91
N SER A 62 -11.08 -3.90 -6.39
CA SER A 62 -11.82 -2.92 -7.17
C SER A 62 -12.38 -3.55 -8.44
N LEU A 63 -11.57 -4.35 -9.11
CA LEU A 63 -12.01 -5.03 -10.33
C LEU A 63 -13.05 -6.09 -10.03
N GLU A 64 -12.82 -6.87 -8.99
CA GLU A 64 -13.71 -7.96 -8.63
C GLU A 64 -15.09 -7.45 -8.27
N ARG A 65 -15.15 -6.37 -7.53
CA ARG A 65 -16.40 -5.79 -7.07
C ARG A 65 -16.97 -4.80 -8.06
N GLN A 66 -16.19 -4.42 -9.05
CA GLN A 66 -16.60 -3.43 -10.05
C GLN A 66 -16.98 -2.11 -9.36
N VAL A 67 -16.14 -1.68 -8.43
CA VAL A 67 -16.35 -0.44 -7.70
C VAL A 67 -15.05 0.35 -7.69
N PRO A 68 -15.13 1.66 -7.50
CA PRO A 68 -13.91 2.45 -7.40
C PRO A 68 -13.15 2.10 -6.11
N ALA A 69 -11.87 2.42 -6.13
CA ALA A 69 -11.00 2.14 -4.99
C ALA A 69 -11.24 3.17 -3.90
N THR A 70 -12.25 2.93 -3.08
CA THR A 70 -12.64 3.83 -2.01
C THR A 70 -12.22 3.26 -0.67
N LEU A 71 -12.57 3.94 0.40
CA LEU A 71 -12.20 3.57 1.75
C LEU A 71 -12.54 2.11 2.08
N SER A 72 -13.69 1.68 1.66
CA SER A 72 -14.13 0.31 1.90
C SER A 72 -13.16 -0.69 1.27
N VAL A 73 -12.72 -0.42 0.05
CA VAL A 73 -11.75 -1.27 -0.64
C VAL A 73 -10.39 -1.19 0.04
N TRP A 74 -9.95 0.00 0.43
CA TRP A 74 -8.66 0.17 1.11
C TRP A 74 -8.64 -0.65 2.40
N ARG A 75 -9.72 -0.59 3.15
CA ARG A 75 -9.81 -1.28 4.42
C ARG A 75 -9.74 -2.79 4.24
N ASP A 76 -10.50 -3.27 3.27
CA ASP A 76 -10.53 -4.71 3.00
C ASP A 76 -9.17 -5.19 2.47
N ALA A 77 -8.52 -4.36 1.66
CA ALA A 77 -7.19 -4.70 1.16
C ALA A 77 -6.17 -4.78 2.29
N LEU A 78 -6.25 -3.87 3.25
CA LEU A 78 -5.37 -3.91 4.40
C LEU A 78 -5.52 -5.21 5.16
N GLU A 79 -6.76 -5.62 5.39
CA GLU A 79 -7.01 -6.87 6.08
C GLU A 79 -6.44 -8.05 5.31
N ALA A 80 -6.60 -8.04 4.01
CA ALA A 80 -6.13 -9.13 3.19
C ALA A 80 -4.60 -9.23 3.18
N VAL A 81 -3.93 -8.08 3.16
CA VAL A 81 -2.48 -8.06 3.09
C VAL A 81 -1.84 -8.34 4.44
N GLN A 82 -2.32 -7.67 5.47
CA GLN A 82 -1.73 -7.80 6.80
C GLN A 82 -2.26 -8.97 7.58
N GLY A 83 -3.38 -9.46 7.17
CA GLY A 83 -4.02 -10.54 7.88
C GLY A 83 -4.75 -10.03 9.09
N PRO A 84 -5.67 -10.77 9.52
CA PRO A 84 -6.35 -10.44 10.74
C PRO A 84 -5.47 -10.81 11.89
N ASP A 85 -5.38 -10.55 12.47
CA ASP A 85 -4.63 -10.96 13.37
C ASP A 85 -4.78 -12.17 13.75
N GLN A 86 -4.91 -12.42 13.20
CA GLN A 86 -5.03 -13.32 13.27
C GLN A 86 -4.67 -14.08 13.66
N GLY A 87 -4.59 -14.09 13.68
CA GLY A 87 -4.32 -14.73 14.05
C GLY A 87 -4.45 -15.25 14.88
N ARG A 88 -4.64 -15.09 15.13
CA ARG A 88 -4.73 -15.48 15.92
C ARG A 88 -5.12 -16.42 16.34
N LEU A 89 -5.37 -16.66 16.14
CA LEU A 89 -5.70 -17.53 16.46
C LEU A 89 -5.55 -18.26 16.83
N LEU A 90 -5.42 -18.33 16.92
CA LEU A 90 -5.27 -18.96 17.21
C LEU A 90 -5.12 -19.38 17.54
#